data_4211a25384397ccd52d1434a7904c3a2
#
_entry.id   4211a25384397ccd52d1434a7904c3a2
#
_cell.length_a   1.000
_cell.length_b   1.000
_cell.length_c   1.000
_cell.angle_alpha   90.00
_cell.angle_beta   90.00
_cell.angle_gamma   90.00
#
_symmetry.space_group_name_H-M   'P 1'
#
loop_
_entity.id
_entity.type
_entity.pdbx_description
1 polymer ?
#
loop_
_entity_poly.entity_id
_entity_poly.type
_entity_poly.pdbx_seq_one_letter_code
_entity_poly.pdbx_strand_id
1 'polypeptide(L)'
;MESTREQVLHLLQARGPATVAALTDELGVGQASVRRHLDHLRVDGLVDVRMERHGVGRPAFIFYPTEQADERSPAGYPRLLSRLHQELRALPEGQMPGRDGAEVLRALFEGVAGQVAREHKEEVAAQSLEGRVAETSRALQGEGIVDAWAKAGDGYHLTNSACPYRQAALAGNGTCELDRRTIELLIGSPVQQVSRIADGKRACEYIVAATAVERSREQIG
;
A
#
# COMPACT_ATOMS: atom_id res chain seq x y z
N MET A 1 -11.93 -10.30 12.25
CA MET A 1 -12.11 -11.11 11.00
C MET A 1 -12.65 -10.17 9.94
N GLU A 2 -11.97 -10.09 8.82
CA GLU A 2 -12.40 -9.31 7.66
C GLU A 2 -13.72 -9.88 7.10
N SER A 3 -14.68 -9.01 6.80
CA SER A 3 -15.95 -9.47 6.23
C SER A 3 -15.77 -9.93 4.78
N THR A 4 -16.60 -10.85 4.29
CA THR A 4 -16.56 -11.30 2.89
C THR A 4 -16.66 -10.13 1.90
N ARG A 5 -17.36 -9.05 2.27
CA ARG A 5 -17.47 -7.83 1.47
C ARG A 5 -16.12 -7.12 1.35
N GLU A 6 -15.38 -7.00 2.44
CA GLU A 6 -14.03 -6.41 2.47
C GLU A 6 -13.06 -7.27 1.68
N GLN A 7 -13.13 -8.59 1.83
CA GLN A 7 -12.31 -9.53 1.05
C GLN A 7 -12.54 -9.41 -0.46
N VAL A 8 -13.81 -9.26 -0.91
CA VAL A 8 -14.14 -9.02 -2.32
C VAL A 8 -13.50 -7.71 -2.81
N LEU A 9 -13.63 -6.63 -2.04
CA LEU A 9 -13.05 -5.33 -2.40
C LEU A 9 -11.52 -5.40 -2.44
N HIS A 10 -10.90 -5.96 -1.42
CA HIS A 10 -9.44 -6.12 -1.32
C HIS A 10 -8.89 -6.97 -2.49
N LEU A 11 -9.58 -8.05 -2.84
CA LEU A 11 -9.16 -8.89 -3.97
C LEU A 11 -9.20 -8.13 -5.30
N LEU A 12 -10.24 -7.32 -5.54
CA LEU A 12 -10.32 -6.46 -6.72
C LEU A 12 -9.22 -5.38 -6.74
N GLN A 13 -8.89 -4.80 -5.59
CA GLN A 13 -7.80 -3.82 -5.46
C GLN A 13 -6.44 -4.46 -5.72
N ALA A 14 -6.19 -5.64 -5.15
CA ALA A 14 -4.91 -6.33 -5.23
C ALA A 14 -4.64 -6.94 -6.62
N ARG A 15 -5.66 -7.57 -7.24
CA ARG A 15 -5.50 -8.33 -8.49
C ARG A 15 -6.04 -7.61 -9.73
N GLY A 16 -6.78 -6.55 -9.53
CA GLY A 16 -7.44 -5.80 -10.60
C GLY A 16 -8.81 -6.38 -11.01
N PRO A 17 -9.32 -5.97 -12.19
CA PRO A 17 -10.66 -6.33 -12.66
C PRO A 17 -10.88 -7.84 -12.74
N ALA A 18 -12.03 -8.31 -12.25
CA ALA A 18 -12.35 -9.74 -12.18
C ALA A 18 -13.82 -10.03 -12.49
N THR A 19 -14.11 -11.28 -12.90
CA THR A 19 -15.48 -11.79 -13.02
C THR A 19 -15.99 -12.31 -11.68
N VAL A 20 -17.32 -12.47 -11.55
CA VAL A 20 -17.91 -13.16 -10.39
C VAL A 20 -17.33 -14.56 -10.20
N ALA A 21 -17.10 -15.31 -11.29
CA ALA A 21 -16.55 -16.66 -11.21
C ALA A 21 -15.13 -16.65 -10.62
N ALA A 22 -14.24 -15.78 -11.12
CA ALA A 22 -12.87 -15.65 -10.60
C ALA A 22 -12.85 -15.28 -9.09
N LEU A 23 -13.70 -14.33 -8.68
CA LEU A 23 -13.83 -13.97 -7.26
C LEU A 23 -14.37 -15.09 -6.38
N THR A 24 -15.30 -15.88 -6.93
CA THR A 24 -15.89 -17.06 -6.26
C THR A 24 -14.83 -18.14 -6.02
N ASP A 25 -14.06 -18.46 -7.06
CA ASP A 25 -13.01 -19.48 -7.02
C ASP A 25 -11.91 -19.10 -6.01
N GLU A 26 -11.54 -17.81 -5.98
CA GLU A 26 -10.50 -17.30 -5.08
C GLU A 26 -10.93 -17.26 -3.61
N LEU A 27 -12.16 -16.81 -3.35
CA LEU A 27 -12.66 -16.64 -1.99
C LEU A 27 -13.27 -17.90 -1.40
N GLY A 28 -13.53 -18.93 -2.21
CA GLY A 28 -14.21 -20.15 -1.77
C GLY A 28 -15.65 -19.96 -1.29
N VAL A 29 -16.33 -18.88 -1.75
CA VAL A 29 -17.71 -18.55 -1.36
C VAL A 29 -18.67 -18.67 -2.54
N GLY A 30 -19.95 -18.87 -2.30
CA GLY A 30 -20.95 -19.05 -3.38
C GLY A 30 -21.14 -17.80 -4.24
N GLN A 31 -21.38 -17.99 -5.57
CA GLN A 31 -21.57 -16.88 -6.53
C GLN A 31 -22.67 -15.89 -6.12
N ALA A 32 -23.76 -16.38 -5.50
CA ALA A 32 -24.84 -15.52 -5.02
C ALA A 32 -24.37 -14.56 -3.92
N SER A 33 -23.48 -15.03 -3.02
CA SER A 33 -22.87 -14.20 -1.99
C SER A 33 -21.95 -13.14 -2.60
N VAL A 34 -21.06 -13.54 -3.53
CA VAL A 34 -20.17 -12.60 -4.23
C VAL A 34 -20.97 -11.52 -4.96
N ARG A 35 -22.02 -11.90 -5.71
CA ARG A 35 -22.89 -10.94 -6.43
C ARG A 35 -23.52 -9.93 -5.47
N ARG A 36 -24.10 -10.40 -4.36
CA ARG A 36 -24.70 -9.50 -3.37
C ARG A 36 -23.67 -8.50 -2.81
N HIS A 37 -22.45 -8.94 -2.53
CA HIS A 37 -21.39 -8.05 -2.04
C HIS A 37 -20.96 -7.07 -3.11
N LEU A 38 -20.82 -7.49 -4.36
CA LEU A 38 -20.53 -6.60 -5.49
C LEU A 38 -21.62 -5.56 -5.70
N ASP A 39 -22.91 -5.95 -5.58
CA ASP A 39 -24.03 -5.00 -5.71
C ASP A 39 -24.00 -3.95 -4.59
N HIS A 40 -23.72 -4.36 -3.35
CA HIS A 40 -23.54 -3.40 -2.24
C HIS A 40 -22.33 -2.49 -2.48
N LEU A 41 -21.20 -3.02 -2.91
CA LEU A 41 -20.00 -2.23 -3.22
C LEU A 41 -20.26 -1.23 -4.35
N ARG A 42 -21.09 -1.60 -5.33
CA ARG A 42 -21.50 -0.70 -6.42
C ARG A 42 -22.42 0.42 -5.93
N VAL A 43 -23.39 0.11 -5.08
CA VAL A 43 -24.26 1.13 -4.45
C VAL A 43 -23.43 2.12 -3.64
N ASP A 44 -22.38 1.65 -2.98
CA ASP A 44 -21.46 2.50 -2.21
C ASP A 44 -20.42 3.23 -3.10
N GLY A 45 -20.46 3.05 -4.43
CA GLY A 45 -19.54 3.67 -5.37
C GLY A 45 -18.11 3.14 -5.34
N LEU A 46 -17.88 1.97 -4.70
CA LEU A 46 -16.53 1.40 -4.53
C LEU A 46 -16.14 0.44 -5.65
N VAL A 47 -17.11 -0.13 -6.34
CA VAL A 47 -16.89 -1.05 -7.47
C VAL A 47 -17.78 -0.59 -8.60
N ASP A 48 -17.26 -0.68 -9.81
CA ASP A 48 -18.06 -0.50 -11.03
C ASP A 48 -17.95 -1.73 -11.92
N VAL A 49 -18.77 -1.80 -12.96
CA VAL A 49 -18.87 -2.97 -13.84
C VAL A 49 -18.88 -2.54 -15.29
N ARG A 50 -18.11 -3.24 -16.12
CA ARG A 50 -18.16 -3.11 -17.57
C ARG A 50 -18.42 -4.46 -18.22
N MET A 51 -18.97 -4.44 -19.41
CA MET A 51 -19.19 -5.63 -20.21
C MET A 51 -18.03 -5.78 -21.19
N GLU A 52 -17.32 -6.92 -21.11
CA GLU A 52 -16.23 -7.23 -22.04
C GLU A 52 -16.58 -8.44 -22.88
N ARG A 53 -16.24 -8.37 -24.19
CA ARG A 53 -16.35 -9.49 -25.11
C ARG A 53 -14.97 -10.12 -25.30
N HIS A 54 -14.82 -11.37 -24.91
CA HIS A 54 -13.61 -12.15 -25.15
C HIS A 54 -13.90 -13.14 -26.29
N GLY A 55 -13.58 -12.76 -27.53
CA GLY A 55 -13.75 -13.62 -28.71
C GLY A 55 -15.21 -13.95 -29.06
N VAL A 56 -15.45 -15.18 -29.57
CA VAL A 56 -16.79 -15.69 -29.97
C VAL A 56 -17.48 -16.30 -28.77
N GLY A 57 -17.86 -15.49 -27.77
CA GLY A 57 -18.51 -15.94 -26.56
C GLY A 57 -19.56 -14.95 -26.04
N ARG A 58 -20.32 -15.38 -25.02
CA ARG A 58 -21.23 -14.48 -24.31
C ARG A 58 -20.41 -13.41 -23.59
N PRO A 59 -20.77 -12.11 -23.68
CA PRO A 59 -20.10 -11.06 -22.95
C PRO A 59 -20.07 -11.35 -21.45
N ALA A 60 -18.93 -11.10 -20.82
CA ALA A 60 -18.74 -11.24 -19.39
C ALA A 60 -18.82 -9.87 -18.69
N PHE A 61 -19.43 -9.84 -17.51
CA PHE A 61 -19.36 -8.68 -16.63
C PHE A 61 -18.04 -8.72 -15.86
N ILE A 62 -17.25 -7.67 -16.02
CA ILE A 62 -15.97 -7.47 -15.34
C ILE A 62 -16.16 -6.37 -14.31
N PHE A 63 -15.96 -6.71 -13.05
CA PHE A 63 -16.02 -5.78 -11.93
C PHE A 63 -14.62 -5.24 -11.66
N TYR A 64 -14.53 -3.95 -11.33
CA TYR A 64 -13.26 -3.27 -11.03
C TYR A 64 -13.45 -2.24 -9.92
N PRO A 65 -12.40 -2.00 -9.10
CA PRO A 65 -12.46 -0.99 -8.06
C PRO A 65 -12.53 0.40 -8.69
N THR A 66 -13.29 1.30 -8.07
CA THR A 66 -13.31 2.72 -8.46
C THR A 66 -12.16 3.48 -7.77
N GLU A 67 -11.90 4.72 -8.20
CA GLU A 67 -10.94 5.59 -7.50
C GLU A 67 -11.32 5.80 -6.03
N GLN A 68 -12.62 5.86 -5.72
CA GLN A 68 -13.12 5.98 -4.35
C GLN A 68 -12.83 4.73 -3.52
N ALA A 69 -12.73 3.56 -4.13
CA ALA A 69 -12.35 2.33 -3.44
C ALA A 69 -10.89 2.37 -2.97
N ASP A 70 -10.02 2.87 -3.82
CA ASP A 70 -8.58 2.97 -3.52
C ASP A 70 -8.31 3.93 -2.34
N GLU A 71 -9.22 4.89 -2.10
CA GLU A 71 -9.14 5.83 -0.98
C GLU A 71 -9.71 5.29 0.33
N ARG A 72 -10.41 4.16 0.29
CA ARG A 72 -11.11 3.60 1.45
C ARG A 72 -10.24 2.66 2.29
N SER A 73 -9.02 3.06 2.64
CA SER A 73 -8.45 2.59 3.90
C SER A 73 -9.18 3.33 5.02
N PRO A 74 -10.00 2.66 5.86
CA PRO A 74 -10.88 3.34 6.84
C PRO A 74 -10.16 4.25 7.82
N ALA A 75 -8.84 4.15 7.91
CA ALA A 75 -8.00 4.92 8.82
C ALA A 75 -6.91 5.76 8.13
N GLY A 76 -6.75 5.68 6.79
CA GLY A 76 -5.63 6.33 6.10
C GLY A 76 -5.62 7.85 6.30
N TYR A 77 -6.58 8.57 5.76
CA TYR A 77 -6.63 10.03 5.87
C TYR A 77 -6.81 10.55 7.31
N PRO A 78 -7.71 10.02 8.15
CA PRO A 78 -7.82 10.47 9.53
C PRO A 78 -6.51 10.29 10.32
N ARG A 79 -5.82 9.18 10.15
CA ARG A 79 -4.53 8.93 10.80
C ARG A 79 -3.44 9.88 10.29
N LEU A 80 -3.33 10.04 8.97
CA LEU A 80 -2.39 10.97 8.35
C LEU A 80 -2.61 12.39 8.84
N LEU A 81 -3.87 12.87 8.83
CA LEU A 81 -4.21 14.22 9.29
C LEU A 81 -3.87 14.43 10.77
N SER A 82 -4.16 13.44 11.62
CA SER A 82 -3.82 13.50 13.05
C SER A 82 -2.30 13.59 13.26
N ARG A 83 -1.53 12.75 12.56
CA ARG A 83 -0.05 12.76 12.66
C ARG A 83 0.55 14.06 12.11
N LEU A 84 0.08 14.57 10.97
CA LEU A 84 0.52 15.85 10.41
C LEU A 84 0.22 17.01 11.38
N HIS A 85 -0.94 16.99 12.04
CA HIS A 85 -1.28 17.99 13.03
C HIS A 85 -0.36 17.93 14.27
N GLN A 86 0.01 16.73 14.72
CA GLN A 86 0.95 16.54 15.82
C GLN A 86 2.34 17.05 15.44
N GLU A 87 2.86 16.70 14.28
CA GLU A 87 4.17 17.14 13.79
C GLU A 87 4.20 18.66 13.57
N LEU A 88 3.13 19.25 13.02
CA LEU A 88 3.03 20.69 12.85
C LEU A 88 3.09 21.43 14.20
N ARG A 89 2.43 20.91 15.23
CA ARG A 89 2.47 21.50 16.60
C ARG A 89 3.82 21.31 17.29
N ALA A 90 4.56 20.28 16.92
CA ALA A 90 5.88 19.99 17.48
C ALA A 90 7.02 20.76 16.81
N LEU A 91 6.75 21.46 15.69
CA LEU A 91 7.78 22.26 15.02
C LEU A 91 8.33 23.35 15.93
N PRO A 92 9.66 23.40 16.16
CA PRO A 92 10.28 24.45 16.96
C PRO A 92 10.13 25.84 16.31
N GLU A 93 9.99 26.89 17.14
CA GLU A 93 9.80 28.27 16.70
C GLU A 93 10.83 28.79 15.68
N GLY A 94 12.05 28.26 15.68
CA GLY A 94 13.14 28.67 14.77
C GLY A 94 13.18 27.93 13.44
N GLN A 95 12.33 26.94 13.19
CA GLN A 95 12.42 26.11 11.96
C GLN A 95 11.62 26.64 10.77
N MET A 96 10.75 27.59 10.95
CA MET A 96 9.90 28.15 9.88
C MET A 96 10.51 29.34 9.12
N PRO A 97 11.26 30.25 9.76
CA PRO A 97 11.78 31.43 9.05
C PRO A 97 12.72 31.04 7.87
N GLY A 98 12.42 31.57 6.71
CA GLY A 98 13.22 31.38 5.50
C GLY A 98 12.97 30.06 4.73
N ARG A 99 12.08 29.20 5.20
CA ARG A 99 11.67 27.99 4.47
C ARG A 99 10.43 28.25 3.63
N ASP A 100 10.38 27.66 2.44
CA ASP A 100 9.16 27.64 1.64
C ASP A 100 8.20 26.54 2.11
N GLY A 101 6.96 26.59 1.60
CA GLY A 101 5.92 25.62 1.97
C GLY A 101 6.27 24.17 1.62
N ALA A 102 7.04 23.95 0.56
CA ALA A 102 7.46 22.60 0.15
C ALA A 102 8.50 22.01 1.12
N GLU A 103 9.41 22.84 1.62
CA GLU A 103 10.39 22.44 2.64
C GLU A 103 9.75 22.11 3.97
N VAL A 104 8.75 22.92 4.38
CA VAL A 104 7.96 22.67 5.61
C VAL A 104 7.17 21.38 5.45
N LEU A 105 6.49 21.19 4.34
CA LEU A 105 5.70 19.98 4.07
C LEU A 105 6.59 18.73 4.07
N ARG A 106 7.78 18.79 3.48
CA ARG A 106 8.75 17.68 3.50
C ARG A 106 9.19 17.34 4.92
N ALA A 107 9.50 18.35 5.75
CA ALA A 107 9.86 18.13 7.15
C ALA A 107 8.71 17.48 7.95
N LEU A 108 7.47 17.89 7.71
CA LEU A 108 6.30 17.27 8.35
C LEU A 108 6.14 15.79 7.94
N PHE A 109 6.25 15.46 6.67
CA PHE A 109 6.17 14.06 6.22
C PHE A 109 7.33 13.21 6.73
N GLU A 110 8.53 13.75 6.82
CA GLU A 110 9.68 13.08 7.45
C GLU A 110 9.42 12.80 8.94
N GLY A 111 8.83 13.77 9.67
CA GLY A 111 8.42 13.61 11.07
C GLY A 111 7.37 12.51 11.23
N VAL A 112 6.35 12.50 10.37
CA VAL A 112 5.31 11.45 10.36
C VAL A 112 5.93 10.07 10.07
N ALA A 113 6.84 9.95 9.10
CA ALA A 113 7.54 8.69 8.84
C ALA A 113 8.30 8.17 10.06
N GLY A 114 9.02 9.09 10.75
CA GLY A 114 9.69 8.78 12.01
C GLY A 114 8.73 8.36 13.13
N GLN A 115 7.55 8.97 13.20
CA GLN A 115 6.52 8.59 14.17
C GLN A 115 6.00 7.17 13.91
N VAL A 116 5.58 6.86 12.68
CA VAL A 116 5.11 5.53 12.30
C VAL A 116 6.18 4.48 12.56
N ALA A 117 7.43 4.76 12.18
CA ALA A 117 8.53 3.85 12.44
C ALA A 117 8.76 3.59 13.95
N ARG A 118 8.60 4.59 14.80
CA ARG A 118 8.70 4.41 16.26
C ARG A 118 7.54 3.59 16.83
N GLU A 119 6.32 3.79 16.33
CA GLU A 119 5.12 3.04 16.75
C GLU A 119 5.28 1.53 16.48
N HIS A 120 5.94 1.14 15.39
CA HIS A 120 6.14 -0.25 14.97
C HIS A 120 7.53 -0.82 15.24
N LYS A 121 8.41 -0.06 15.91
CA LYS A 121 9.82 -0.46 16.11
C LYS A 121 9.97 -1.79 16.83
N GLU A 122 9.13 -2.06 17.82
CA GLU A 122 9.20 -3.30 18.62
C GLU A 122 8.72 -4.54 17.85
N GLU A 123 7.96 -4.34 16.76
CA GLU A 123 7.47 -5.40 15.88
C GLU A 123 8.55 -5.86 14.87
N VAL A 124 9.67 -5.10 14.74
CA VAL A 124 10.75 -5.37 13.80
C VAL A 124 12.05 -5.61 14.57
N ALA A 125 12.25 -6.84 15.03
CA ALA A 125 13.36 -7.25 15.89
C ALA A 125 14.34 -8.23 15.23
N ALA A 126 14.03 -8.77 14.05
CA ALA A 126 14.84 -9.76 13.36
C ALA A 126 16.26 -9.26 13.04
N GLN A 127 17.24 -10.14 13.20
CA GLN A 127 18.65 -9.82 12.92
C GLN A 127 18.97 -9.87 11.41
N SER A 128 18.35 -10.77 10.67
CA SER A 128 18.52 -10.89 9.23
C SER A 128 17.75 -9.81 8.48
N LEU A 129 18.25 -9.40 7.31
CA LEU A 129 17.56 -8.44 6.44
C LEU A 129 16.20 -9.01 5.99
N GLU A 130 16.15 -10.27 5.57
CA GLU A 130 14.92 -10.96 5.18
C GLU A 130 13.87 -10.96 6.30
N GLY A 131 14.31 -11.26 7.53
CA GLY A 131 13.43 -11.22 8.69
C GLY A 131 12.88 -9.81 8.94
N ARG A 132 13.71 -8.76 8.88
CA ARG A 132 13.25 -7.37 9.04
C ARG A 132 12.28 -6.96 7.93
N VAL A 133 12.51 -7.39 6.70
CA VAL A 133 11.57 -7.14 5.57
C VAL A 133 10.22 -7.80 5.85
N ALA A 134 10.22 -9.07 6.26
CA ALA A 134 8.99 -9.81 6.57
C ALA A 134 8.22 -9.19 7.75
N GLU A 135 8.92 -8.79 8.81
CA GLU A 135 8.33 -8.16 9.99
C GLU A 135 7.80 -6.75 9.64
N THR A 136 8.56 -5.95 8.89
CA THR A 136 8.12 -4.63 8.40
C THR A 136 6.87 -4.74 7.53
N SER A 137 6.83 -5.69 6.59
CA SER A 137 5.63 -5.92 5.76
C SER A 137 4.41 -6.21 6.62
N ARG A 138 4.53 -7.06 7.64
CA ARG A 138 3.44 -7.40 8.56
C ARG A 138 3.00 -6.20 9.39
N ALA A 139 3.93 -5.46 9.97
CA ALA A 139 3.67 -4.28 10.80
C ALA A 139 2.93 -3.19 10.00
N LEU A 140 3.32 -2.96 8.74
CA LEU A 140 2.77 -1.90 7.91
C LEU A 140 1.49 -2.26 7.15
N GLN A 141 1.02 -3.53 7.21
CA GLN A 141 -0.29 -3.91 6.63
C GLN A 141 -1.44 -3.12 7.24
N GLY A 142 -1.43 -2.95 8.57
CA GLY A 142 -2.45 -2.17 9.29
C GLY A 142 -2.44 -0.67 8.97
N GLU A 143 -1.32 -0.16 8.47
CA GLU A 143 -1.18 1.22 7.98
C GLU A 143 -1.59 1.38 6.51
N GLY A 144 -1.72 0.29 5.76
CA GLY A 144 -1.98 0.30 4.32
C GLY A 144 -0.78 0.75 3.48
N ILE A 145 0.44 0.65 4.03
CA ILE A 145 1.69 1.05 3.35
C ILE A 145 2.27 -0.11 2.53
N VAL A 146 2.17 -1.33 3.05
CA VAL A 146 2.65 -2.56 2.39
C VAL A 146 1.59 -3.65 2.55
N ASP A 147 1.26 -4.36 1.48
CA ASP A 147 0.34 -5.50 1.51
C ASP A 147 1.03 -6.86 1.32
N ALA A 148 2.17 -6.88 0.62
CA ALA A 148 2.92 -8.11 0.37
C ALA A 148 4.42 -7.82 0.20
N TRP A 149 5.23 -8.90 0.31
CA TRP A 149 6.63 -8.86 -0.08
C TRP A 149 7.04 -10.17 -0.74
N ALA A 150 8.11 -10.11 -1.53
CA ALA A 150 8.72 -11.27 -2.18
C ALA A 150 10.24 -11.08 -2.29
N LYS A 151 10.98 -12.19 -2.29
CA LYS A 151 12.41 -12.19 -2.60
C LYS A 151 12.60 -12.37 -4.11
N ALA A 152 13.42 -11.55 -4.72
CA ALA A 152 13.81 -11.64 -6.12
C ALA A 152 15.35 -11.50 -6.24
N GLY A 153 15.91 -11.76 -7.41
CA GLY A 153 17.37 -11.82 -7.59
C GLY A 153 18.13 -10.54 -7.29
N ASP A 154 17.47 -9.38 -7.34
CA ASP A 154 18.02 -8.05 -7.03
C ASP A 154 17.82 -7.64 -5.55
N GLY A 155 16.99 -8.38 -4.80
CA GLY A 155 16.73 -8.09 -3.39
C GLY A 155 15.35 -8.51 -2.92
N TYR A 156 14.76 -7.66 -2.08
CA TYR A 156 13.42 -7.86 -1.52
C TYR A 156 12.49 -6.79 -2.08
N HIS A 157 11.37 -7.23 -2.66
CA HIS A 157 10.35 -6.38 -3.22
C HIS A 157 9.16 -6.31 -2.25
N LEU A 158 8.81 -5.12 -1.81
CA LEU A 158 7.60 -4.86 -1.04
C LEU A 158 6.59 -4.17 -1.96
N THR A 159 5.34 -4.58 -1.90
CA THR A 159 4.29 -4.05 -2.77
C THR A 159 3.12 -3.52 -1.97
N ASN A 160 2.43 -2.54 -2.55
CA ASN A 160 1.14 -2.06 -2.09
C ASN A 160 0.22 -1.85 -3.30
N SER A 161 -0.87 -2.57 -3.36
CA SER A 161 -1.85 -2.52 -4.44
C SER A 161 -2.98 -1.50 -4.22
N ALA A 162 -3.10 -0.92 -3.01
CA ALA A 162 -4.13 0.05 -2.65
C ALA A 162 -3.51 1.24 -1.91
N CYS A 163 -3.43 2.40 -2.57
CA CYS A 163 -2.87 3.60 -1.94
C CYS A 163 -3.87 4.22 -0.95
N PRO A 164 -3.54 4.31 0.36
CA PRO A 164 -4.44 4.89 1.35
C PRO A 164 -4.56 6.41 1.24
N TYR A 165 -3.72 7.06 0.42
CA TYR A 165 -3.59 8.51 0.28
C TYR A 165 -3.57 8.96 -1.18
N ARG A 166 -4.30 8.30 -2.08
CA ARG A 166 -4.19 8.48 -3.53
C ARG A 166 -4.33 9.94 -3.96
N GLN A 167 -5.34 10.67 -3.48
CA GLN A 167 -5.52 12.09 -3.84
C GLN A 167 -4.36 12.97 -3.34
N ALA A 168 -3.86 12.72 -2.14
CA ALA A 168 -2.69 13.43 -1.64
C ALA A 168 -1.42 13.07 -2.44
N ALA A 169 -1.28 11.82 -2.87
CA ALA A 169 -0.18 11.36 -3.70
C ALA A 169 -0.22 11.93 -5.13
N LEU A 170 -1.41 12.18 -5.69
CA LEU A 170 -1.60 12.87 -6.98
C LEU A 170 -1.29 14.37 -6.87
N ALA A 171 -1.56 14.98 -5.72
CA ALA A 171 -1.27 16.39 -5.47
C ALA A 171 0.22 16.68 -5.21
N GLY A 172 0.99 15.65 -4.81
CA GLY A 172 2.43 15.78 -4.55
C GLY A 172 3.05 14.51 -4.00
N ASN A 173 4.39 14.44 -4.01
CA ASN A 173 5.14 13.24 -3.64
C ASN A 173 5.26 12.98 -2.12
N GLY A 174 4.74 13.85 -1.26
CA GLY A 174 4.98 13.81 0.18
C GLY A 174 4.55 12.49 0.84
N THR A 175 3.37 11.97 0.51
CA THR A 175 2.87 10.69 1.05
C THR A 175 3.65 9.48 0.51
N CYS A 176 4.08 9.50 -0.75
CA CYS A 176 4.92 8.44 -1.33
C CYS A 176 6.30 8.40 -0.65
N GLU A 177 6.88 9.56 -0.38
CA GLU A 177 8.15 9.68 0.32
C GLU A 177 8.02 9.27 1.79
N LEU A 178 6.90 9.59 2.45
CA LEU A 178 6.56 9.13 3.79
C LEU A 178 6.59 7.59 3.85
N ASP A 179 5.89 6.92 2.94
CA ASP A 179 5.82 5.45 2.91
C ASP A 179 7.22 4.85 2.71
N ARG A 180 7.96 5.33 1.70
CA ARG A 180 9.33 4.90 1.42
C ARG A 180 10.24 5.07 2.65
N ARG A 181 10.17 6.23 3.29
CA ARG A 181 10.99 6.57 4.45
C ARG A 181 10.62 5.73 5.68
N THR A 182 9.34 5.47 5.90
CA THR A 182 8.87 4.58 6.97
C THR A 182 9.44 3.17 6.80
N ILE A 183 9.36 2.60 5.61
CA ILE A 183 9.92 1.28 5.30
C ILE A 183 11.44 1.28 5.55
N GLU A 184 12.15 2.30 5.05
CA GLU A 184 13.59 2.45 5.22
C GLU A 184 14.02 2.50 6.69
N LEU A 185 13.29 3.26 7.52
CA LEU A 185 13.56 3.40 8.95
C LEU A 185 13.34 2.09 9.72
N LEU A 186 12.33 1.31 9.36
CA LEU A 186 12.02 0.02 10.01
C LEU A 186 13.01 -1.07 9.59
N ILE A 187 13.32 -1.17 8.30
CA ILE A 187 14.25 -2.19 7.78
C ILE A 187 15.70 -1.85 8.16
N GLY A 188 16.04 -0.56 8.32
CA GLY A 188 17.41 -0.11 8.56
C GLY A 188 18.35 -0.31 7.36
N SER A 189 17.80 -0.23 6.13
CA SER A 189 18.55 -0.34 4.87
C SER A 189 17.93 0.58 3.82
N PRO A 190 18.68 1.11 2.85
CA PRO A 190 18.16 1.96 1.79
C PRO A 190 17.03 1.30 1.02
N VAL A 191 15.98 2.08 0.73
CA VAL A 191 14.77 1.64 0.02
C VAL A 191 14.59 2.50 -1.23
N GLN A 192 14.47 1.84 -2.38
CA GLN A 192 14.17 2.49 -3.65
C GLN A 192 12.70 2.25 -4.03
N GLN A 193 11.94 3.29 -4.29
CA GLN A 193 10.62 3.19 -4.88
C GLN A 193 10.73 3.14 -6.40
N VAL A 194 10.28 2.05 -7.03
CA VAL A 194 10.41 1.81 -8.48
C VAL A 194 9.10 1.93 -9.23
N SER A 195 7.97 1.89 -8.52
CA SER A 195 6.64 2.00 -9.10
C SER A 195 5.69 2.73 -8.15
N ARG A 196 4.76 3.53 -8.68
CA ARG A 196 3.77 4.29 -7.90
C ARG A 196 2.38 4.23 -8.54
N ILE A 197 1.37 4.00 -7.71
CA ILE A 197 -0.05 4.09 -8.13
C ILE A 197 -0.38 5.51 -8.61
N ALA A 198 0.21 6.53 -8.00
CA ALA A 198 0.05 7.93 -8.41
C ALA A 198 0.53 8.21 -9.85
N ASP A 199 1.44 7.40 -10.39
CA ASP A 199 1.92 7.49 -11.78
C ASP A 199 1.10 6.58 -12.74
N GLY A 200 -0.06 6.09 -12.31
CA GLY A 200 -0.92 5.21 -13.10
C GLY A 200 -0.47 3.75 -13.14
N LYS A 201 0.45 3.35 -12.26
CA LYS A 201 0.86 1.94 -12.12
C LYS A 201 -0.17 1.17 -11.28
N ARG A 202 -0.14 -0.17 -11.40
CA ARG A 202 -1.06 -1.06 -10.68
C ARG A 202 -0.77 -1.16 -9.19
N ALA A 203 0.49 -0.97 -8.79
CA ALA A 203 0.94 -1.04 -7.41
C ALA A 203 2.09 -0.07 -7.17
N CYS A 204 2.25 0.36 -5.92
CA CYS A 204 3.52 0.89 -5.44
C CYS A 204 4.47 -0.28 -5.19
N GLU A 205 5.73 -0.12 -5.58
CA GLU A 205 6.76 -1.13 -5.40
C GLU A 205 8.03 -0.49 -4.83
N TYR A 206 8.57 -1.14 -3.81
CA TYR A 206 9.77 -0.73 -3.10
C TYR A 206 10.79 -1.87 -3.13
N ILE A 207 12.04 -1.56 -3.45
CA ILE A 207 13.14 -2.53 -3.50
C ILE A 207 14.12 -2.23 -2.37
N VAL A 208 14.46 -3.28 -1.64
CA VAL A 208 15.56 -3.32 -0.68
C VAL A 208 16.63 -4.24 -1.25
N ALA A 209 17.78 -3.69 -1.63
CA ALA A 209 18.85 -4.47 -2.24
C ALA A 209 19.36 -5.55 -1.28
N ALA A 210 19.53 -6.77 -1.78
CA ALA A 210 20.19 -7.86 -1.03
C ALA A 210 21.65 -7.46 -0.71
N THR A 211 22.08 -7.74 0.51
CA THR A 211 23.47 -7.48 0.90
C THR A 211 24.43 -8.38 0.13
N ALA A 212 25.69 -7.94 -0.02
CA ALA A 212 26.72 -8.75 -0.69
C ALA A 212 26.91 -10.13 -0.05
N VAL A 213 26.70 -10.24 1.26
CA VAL A 213 26.79 -11.50 2.05
C VAL A 213 25.64 -12.46 1.69
N GLU A 214 24.43 -11.94 1.50
CA GLU A 214 23.26 -12.76 1.13
C GLU A 214 23.38 -13.30 -0.29
N ARG A 215 23.86 -12.48 -1.24
CA ARG A 215 24.12 -12.89 -2.63
C ARG A 215 25.16 -14.00 -2.75
N SER A 216 26.19 -13.99 -1.89
CA SER A 216 27.24 -15.03 -1.90
C SER A 216 26.77 -16.38 -1.38
N ARG A 217 25.75 -16.42 -0.51
CA ARG A 217 25.18 -17.68 0.01
C ARG A 217 24.29 -18.40 -1.00
N GLU A 218 23.62 -17.66 -1.88
CA GLU A 218 22.75 -18.24 -2.94
C GLU A 218 23.54 -18.82 -4.14
N GLN A 219 24.81 -18.40 -4.34
CA GLN A 219 25.66 -18.94 -5.39
C GLN A 219 26.39 -20.26 -5.01
N ILE A 220 26.28 -20.69 -3.74
CA ILE A 220 26.98 -21.86 -3.21
C ILE A 220 26.01 -23.03 -2.88
N GLY A 221 24.70 -22.83 -3.01
CA GLY A 221 23.64 -23.83 -2.80
C GLY A 221 22.99 -24.27 -4.10
#